data_8d2ef6111daa44eb977e3d2d03bc9a6a
#
_entry.id   8d2ef6111daa44eb977e3d2d03bc9a6a
#
_cell.length_a   1.000
_cell.length_b   1.000
_cell.length_c   1.000
_cell.angle_alpha   90.00
_cell.angle_beta   90.00
_cell.angle_gamma   90.00
#
_symmetry.space_group_name_H-M   'P 1'
#
loop_
_entity.id
_entity.type
_entity.pdbx_description
1 polymer ?
#
loop_
_entity_poly.entity_id
_entity_poly.type
_entity_poly.pdbx_seq_one_letter_code
_entity_poly.pdbx_strand_id
1 'polypeptide(L)'
;MKLTIVSNIVKDKIIFENNQFTYSLGGPPCYCGLIAKEFGAKVKLITKFGQDFNDSELLFFKNSNFEINNNSLSKSPTTKFILKINGLNRDLYLLDKCDPILISDVTHINTDGWIISPVFDEVPYFVLEYLINNYNNNFLMLDPQGYTRTIDTNNKVILYKILDPIFFKKIDAIKLDPQELYCFSGGNDINALRKLKVNNTIKYALYSENQRVHMLDQDKHYWLDINKVNTSDSTGAGDILSSAFTCAFIKERDPLWAFSFGVGAVMASLKTKKNGIEKIPQNKFIEENASYNYNLIKYESF
;
A
#
# COMPACT_ATOMS: atom_id res chain seq x y z
N MET A 1 5.67 -13.66 -13.36
CA MET A 1 5.83 -12.27 -12.89
C MET A 1 6.60 -12.28 -11.58
N LYS A 2 7.56 -11.38 -11.41
CA LYS A 2 8.31 -11.13 -10.18
C LYS A 2 7.89 -9.76 -9.64
N LEU A 3 7.55 -9.68 -8.37
CA LEU A 3 7.17 -8.42 -7.72
C LEU A 3 8.03 -8.20 -6.48
N THR A 4 8.57 -7.01 -6.34
CA THR A 4 9.35 -6.62 -5.16
C THR A 4 8.60 -5.55 -4.37
N ILE A 5 8.44 -5.79 -3.06
CA ILE A 5 7.76 -4.91 -2.13
C ILE A 5 8.80 -4.33 -1.17
N VAL A 6 8.83 -3.00 -1.05
CA VAL A 6 9.79 -2.25 -0.22
C VAL A 6 9.04 -1.56 0.90
N SER A 7 9.10 -2.14 2.09
CA SER A 7 8.46 -1.65 3.31
C SER A 7 8.84 -2.51 4.51
N ASN A 8 8.78 -2.00 5.71
CA ASN A 8 8.95 -2.81 6.91
C ASN A 8 7.69 -3.60 7.27
N ILE A 9 7.90 -4.83 7.78
CA ILE A 9 6.85 -5.61 8.43
C ILE A 9 6.45 -4.88 9.70
N VAL A 10 5.17 -4.94 10.04
CA VAL A 10 4.59 -4.27 11.20
C VAL A 10 3.91 -5.28 12.12
N LYS A 11 4.03 -5.05 13.41
CA LYS A 11 3.24 -5.72 14.46
C LYS A 11 2.20 -4.74 14.98
N ASP A 12 0.94 -5.01 14.70
CA ASP A 12 -0.17 -4.17 15.14
C ASP A 12 -0.84 -4.72 16.39
N LYS A 13 -1.09 -3.85 17.38
CA LYS A 13 -2.05 -4.10 18.44
C LYS A 13 -3.30 -3.29 18.17
N ILE A 14 -4.40 -3.96 17.83
CA ILE A 14 -5.69 -3.33 17.54
C ILE A 14 -6.52 -3.37 18.81
N ILE A 15 -6.94 -2.19 19.29
CA ILE A 15 -7.78 -2.03 20.49
C ILE A 15 -9.15 -1.55 20.02
N PHE A 16 -10.20 -2.31 20.32
CA PHE A 16 -11.59 -2.01 20.01
C PHE A 16 -12.27 -1.20 21.12
N GLU A 17 -13.42 -0.57 20.82
CA GLU A 17 -14.20 0.24 21.78
C GLU A 17 -14.51 -0.46 23.10
N ASN A 18 -14.74 -1.77 23.07
CA ASN A 18 -15.00 -2.57 24.25
C ASN A 18 -13.72 -2.94 25.04
N ASN A 19 -12.59 -2.29 24.77
CA ASN A 19 -11.27 -2.55 25.32
C ASN A 19 -10.71 -3.96 25.03
N GLN A 20 -11.37 -4.76 24.23
CA GLN A 20 -10.77 -5.97 23.69
C GLN A 20 -9.64 -5.61 22.73
N PHE A 21 -8.64 -6.47 22.62
CA PHE A 21 -7.55 -6.24 21.70
C PHE A 21 -7.15 -7.53 20.99
N THR A 22 -6.53 -7.35 19.81
CA THR A 22 -5.90 -8.42 19.05
C THR A 22 -4.52 -7.98 18.58
N TYR A 23 -3.64 -8.96 18.35
CA TYR A 23 -2.36 -8.73 17.68
C TYR A 23 -2.45 -9.24 16.26
N SER A 24 -1.83 -8.54 15.32
CA SER A 24 -1.78 -8.91 13.92
C SER A 24 -0.43 -8.57 13.33
N LEU A 25 0.06 -9.42 12.44
CA LEU A 25 1.07 -9.00 11.47
C LEU A 25 0.37 -8.12 10.43
N GLY A 26 1.07 -7.09 10.00
CA GLY A 26 0.54 -6.09 9.08
C GLY A 26 1.61 -5.44 8.22
N GLY A 27 1.23 -4.32 7.68
CA GLY A 27 2.03 -3.55 6.74
C GLY A 27 2.00 -4.11 5.31
N PRO A 28 2.51 -3.34 4.35
CA PRO A 28 2.53 -3.70 2.94
C PRO A 28 3.19 -5.05 2.63
N PRO A 29 4.27 -5.49 3.32
CA PRO A 29 4.83 -6.83 3.09
C PRO A 29 3.81 -7.96 3.24
N CYS A 30 2.87 -7.82 4.19
CA CYS A 30 1.81 -8.81 4.41
C CYS A 30 0.69 -8.65 3.37
N TYR A 31 0.04 -7.48 3.30
CA TYR A 31 -1.13 -7.29 2.44
C TYR A 31 -0.79 -7.32 0.95
N CYS A 32 0.20 -6.53 0.52
CA CYS A 32 0.64 -6.55 -0.88
C CYS A 32 1.22 -7.91 -1.26
N GLY A 33 2.02 -8.52 -0.37
CA GLY A 33 2.65 -9.81 -0.62
C GLY A 33 1.64 -10.92 -0.85
N LEU A 34 0.64 -11.04 0.00
CA LEU A 34 -0.40 -12.06 -0.12
C LEU A 34 -1.26 -11.85 -1.37
N ILE A 35 -1.66 -10.62 -1.69
CA ILE A 35 -2.38 -10.32 -2.94
C ILE A 35 -1.53 -10.72 -4.15
N ALA A 36 -0.26 -10.33 -4.20
CA ALA A 36 0.62 -10.69 -5.30
C ALA A 36 0.78 -12.22 -5.44
N LYS A 37 0.83 -12.95 -4.32
CA LYS A 37 0.86 -14.41 -4.30
C LYS A 37 -0.40 -15.02 -4.90
N GLU A 38 -1.58 -14.49 -4.57
CA GLU A 38 -2.86 -14.93 -5.16
C GLU A 38 -2.87 -14.79 -6.70
N PHE A 39 -2.11 -13.82 -7.23
CA PHE A 39 -1.83 -13.65 -8.67
C PHE A 39 -0.78 -14.59 -9.23
N GLY A 40 -0.19 -15.46 -8.41
CA GLY A 40 0.91 -16.33 -8.82
C GLY A 40 2.24 -15.61 -9.03
N ALA A 41 2.42 -14.41 -8.47
CA ALA A 41 3.70 -13.72 -8.52
C ALA A 41 4.74 -14.38 -7.61
N LYS A 42 6.00 -14.35 -8.05
CA LYS A 42 7.15 -14.58 -7.18
C LYS A 42 7.41 -13.29 -6.42
N VAL A 43 7.17 -13.30 -5.12
CA VAL A 43 7.24 -12.11 -4.26
C VAL A 43 8.56 -12.05 -3.55
N LYS A 44 9.25 -10.91 -3.70
CA LYS A 44 10.43 -10.55 -2.91
C LYS A 44 10.08 -9.40 -1.97
N LEU A 45 10.41 -9.57 -0.69
CA LEU A 45 10.23 -8.55 0.34
C LEU A 45 11.57 -7.92 0.68
N ILE A 46 11.70 -6.61 0.47
CA ILE A 46 12.77 -5.78 1.01
C ILE A 46 12.21 -5.15 2.27
N THR A 47 12.60 -5.71 3.42
CA THR A 47 11.98 -5.39 4.70
C THR A 47 12.99 -5.49 5.83
N LYS A 48 12.69 -4.86 6.97
CA LYS A 48 13.41 -5.04 8.23
C LYS A 48 12.44 -5.49 9.33
N PHE A 49 12.96 -6.31 10.25
CA PHE A 49 12.28 -6.72 11.48
C PHE A 49 13.32 -7.01 12.57
N GLY A 50 12.94 -6.88 13.82
CA GLY A 50 13.84 -7.05 14.95
C GLY A 50 13.93 -8.49 15.46
N GLN A 51 14.80 -8.70 16.47
CA GLN A 51 14.95 -9.99 17.16
C GLN A 51 13.70 -10.42 17.95
N ASP A 52 12.77 -9.49 18.16
CA ASP A 52 11.45 -9.74 18.75
C ASP A 52 10.46 -10.44 17.80
N PHE A 53 10.89 -10.73 16.57
CA PHE A 53 10.13 -11.50 15.59
C PHE A 53 10.23 -12.99 15.94
N ASN A 54 9.12 -13.62 16.27
CA ASN A 54 9.10 -14.99 16.77
C ASN A 54 9.04 -16.05 15.66
N ASP A 55 9.26 -17.31 16.02
CA ASP A 55 9.31 -18.42 15.07
C ASP A 55 7.99 -18.63 14.29
N SER A 56 6.85 -18.38 14.93
CA SER A 56 5.54 -18.52 14.25
C SER A 56 5.33 -17.43 13.18
N GLU A 57 5.81 -16.22 13.43
CA GLU A 57 5.80 -15.11 12.50
C GLU A 57 6.74 -15.38 11.31
N LEU A 58 7.95 -15.91 11.60
CA LEU A 58 8.88 -16.35 10.54
C LEU A 58 8.28 -17.50 9.71
N LEU A 59 7.60 -18.44 10.36
CA LEU A 59 6.95 -19.56 9.68
C LEU A 59 5.85 -19.08 8.72
N PHE A 60 5.11 -18.03 9.07
CA PHE A 60 4.12 -17.42 8.18
C PHE A 60 4.76 -16.99 6.84
N PHE A 61 5.90 -16.29 6.88
CA PHE A 61 6.59 -15.85 5.66
C PHE A 61 7.18 -17.01 4.86
N LYS A 62 7.73 -18.04 5.53
CA LYS A 62 8.21 -19.26 4.88
C LYS A 62 7.06 -20.01 4.18
N ASN A 63 5.93 -20.19 4.85
CA ASN A 63 4.74 -20.84 4.29
C ASN A 63 4.10 -20.03 3.16
N SER A 64 4.28 -18.71 3.18
CA SER A 64 3.84 -17.83 2.10
C SER A 64 4.75 -17.89 0.87
N ASN A 65 5.93 -18.55 1.00
CA ASN A 65 6.90 -18.70 -0.07
C ASN A 65 7.46 -17.35 -0.57
N PHE A 66 7.60 -16.39 0.36
CA PHE A 66 8.19 -15.09 0.07
C PHE A 66 9.71 -15.16 0.16
N GLU A 67 10.38 -14.54 -0.81
CA GLU A 67 11.82 -14.29 -0.73
C GLU A 67 12.05 -13.03 0.11
N ILE A 68 12.77 -13.16 1.23
CA ILE A 68 13.12 -12.05 2.11
C ILE A 68 14.59 -11.70 1.87
N ASN A 69 14.92 -10.39 1.86
CA ASN A 69 16.30 -9.94 1.70
C ASN A 69 17.21 -10.40 2.86
N ASN A 70 18.49 -10.65 2.57
CA ASN A 70 19.44 -11.22 3.53
C ASN A 70 19.69 -10.31 4.75
N ASN A 71 19.57 -9.00 4.60
CA ASN A 71 19.81 -8.00 5.64
C ASN A 71 18.52 -7.56 6.35
N SER A 72 17.50 -8.42 6.40
CA SER A 72 16.20 -8.07 7.00
C SER A 72 16.22 -8.05 8.53
N LEU A 73 17.10 -8.82 9.17
CA LEU A 73 17.21 -8.81 10.64
C LEU A 73 17.90 -7.54 11.11
N SER A 74 17.20 -6.76 11.93
CA SER A 74 17.64 -5.51 12.53
C SER A 74 18.07 -5.70 13.98
N LYS A 75 18.89 -4.77 14.47
CA LYS A 75 19.20 -4.63 15.91
C LYS A 75 18.07 -3.90 16.66
N SER A 76 17.35 -3.03 15.97
CA SER A 76 16.17 -2.34 16.50
C SER A 76 14.98 -3.30 16.55
N PRO A 77 13.99 -3.09 17.44
CA PRO A 77 12.78 -3.89 17.47
C PRO A 77 11.98 -3.74 16.18
N THR A 78 11.12 -4.72 15.90
CA THR A 78 10.17 -4.64 14.78
C THR A 78 9.28 -3.42 14.94
N THR A 79 8.95 -2.72 13.83
CA THR A 79 8.00 -1.61 13.87
C THR A 79 6.66 -2.06 14.44
N LYS A 80 6.17 -1.32 15.46
CA LYS A 80 4.92 -1.65 16.18
C LYS A 80 4.02 -0.45 16.27
N PHE A 81 2.73 -0.69 15.97
CA PHE A 81 1.69 0.31 16.19
C PHE A 81 0.63 -0.18 17.17
N ILE A 82 0.00 0.78 17.86
CA ILE A 82 -1.31 0.59 18.49
C ILE A 82 -2.34 1.33 17.65
N LEU A 83 -3.32 0.60 17.16
CA LEU A 83 -4.50 1.14 16.48
C LEU A 83 -5.67 1.11 17.46
N LYS A 84 -6.14 2.28 17.88
CA LYS A 84 -7.36 2.42 18.69
C LYS A 84 -8.54 2.77 17.80
N ILE A 85 -9.58 1.95 17.83
CA ILE A 85 -10.81 2.12 17.05
C ILE A 85 -11.91 2.63 17.98
N ASN A 86 -12.44 3.83 17.71
CA ASN A 86 -13.54 4.45 18.44
C ASN A 86 -14.61 4.89 17.41
N GLY A 87 -15.59 4.03 17.14
CA GLY A 87 -16.56 4.25 16.07
C GLY A 87 -15.91 4.32 14.69
N LEU A 88 -16.08 5.46 14.04
CA LEU A 88 -15.45 5.74 12.73
C LEU A 88 -14.02 6.32 12.87
N ASN A 89 -13.63 6.72 14.07
CA ASN A 89 -12.32 7.32 14.31
C ASN A 89 -11.27 6.24 14.59
N ARG A 90 -10.06 6.49 14.10
CA ARG A 90 -8.90 5.62 14.29
C ARG A 90 -7.72 6.46 14.73
N ASP A 91 -7.20 6.14 15.90
CA ASP A 91 -5.98 6.73 16.41
C ASP A 91 -4.85 5.72 16.30
N LEU A 92 -3.75 6.13 15.68
CA LEU A 92 -2.56 5.31 15.48
C LEU A 92 -1.44 5.85 16.37
N TYR A 93 -0.77 4.96 17.11
CA TYR A 93 0.37 5.30 17.96
C TYR A 93 1.57 4.43 17.57
N LEU A 94 2.73 5.05 17.41
CA LEU A 94 3.99 4.35 17.17
C LEU A 94 4.60 3.93 18.50
N LEU A 95 4.84 2.63 18.70
CA LEU A 95 5.52 2.11 19.89
C LEU A 95 7.01 1.87 19.63
N ASP A 96 7.33 1.19 18.55
CA ASP A 96 8.70 0.86 18.16
C ASP A 96 8.89 1.17 16.68
N LYS A 97 10.09 1.58 16.31
CA LYS A 97 10.51 1.83 14.92
C LYS A 97 11.71 0.96 14.59
N CYS A 98 11.62 0.16 13.55
CA CYS A 98 12.71 -0.65 13.04
C CYS A 98 13.73 0.20 12.25
N ASP A 99 14.88 -0.40 11.95
CA ASP A 99 15.90 0.25 11.14
C ASP A 99 15.38 0.59 9.73
N PRO A 100 15.91 1.65 9.09
CA PRO A 100 15.53 1.99 7.72
C PRO A 100 16.08 0.99 6.70
N ILE A 101 15.41 0.92 5.57
CA ILE A 101 15.87 0.22 4.37
C ILE A 101 16.96 1.07 3.71
N LEU A 102 18.05 0.43 3.30
CA LEU A 102 19.20 1.09 2.71
C LEU A 102 19.29 0.81 1.19
N ILE A 103 20.09 1.61 0.47
CA ILE A 103 20.37 1.38 -0.95
C ILE A 103 20.91 -0.02 -1.19
N SER A 104 21.79 -0.53 -0.32
CA SER A 104 22.33 -1.89 -0.42
C SER A 104 21.27 -2.99 -0.36
N ASP A 105 20.11 -2.72 0.24
CA ASP A 105 19.00 -3.69 0.30
C ASP A 105 18.22 -3.78 -1.03
N VAL A 106 18.29 -2.75 -1.86
CA VAL A 106 17.53 -2.63 -3.13
C VAL A 106 18.38 -2.74 -4.39
N THR A 107 19.70 -2.98 -4.24
CA THR A 107 20.61 -3.14 -5.38
C THR A 107 20.51 -4.52 -6.02
N HIS A 108 20.73 -4.60 -7.34
CA HIS A 108 20.80 -5.86 -8.10
C HIS A 108 19.55 -6.74 -7.99
N ILE A 109 18.37 -6.13 -7.87
CA ILE A 109 17.09 -6.84 -7.80
C ILE A 109 16.55 -7.06 -9.20
N ASN A 110 16.26 -8.34 -9.53
CA ASN A 110 15.58 -8.71 -10.76
C ASN A 110 14.07 -8.83 -10.51
N THR A 111 13.30 -7.86 -10.97
CA THR A 111 11.85 -7.76 -10.77
C THR A 111 11.15 -7.18 -11.99
N ASP A 112 9.86 -7.45 -12.17
CA ASP A 112 9.03 -6.84 -13.22
C ASP A 112 8.38 -5.55 -12.72
N GLY A 113 8.25 -5.40 -11.39
CA GLY A 113 7.71 -4.20 -10.77
C GLY A 113 8.05 -4.06 -9.30
N TRP A 114 7.89 -2.83 -8.83
CA TRP A 114 8.13 -2.41 -7.45
C TRP A 114 6.85 -1.86 -6.85
N ILE A 115 6.58 -2.24 -5.59
CA ILE A 115 5.64 -1.54 -4.72
C ILE A 115 6.47 -0.94 -3.59
N ILE A 116 6.51 0.38 -3.53
CA ILE A 116 7.21 1.14 -2.51
C ILE A 116 6.14 1.74 -1.62
N SER A 117 6.02 1.24 -0.39
CA SER A 117 4.93 1.62 0.51
C SER A 117 5.45 1.75 1.95
N PRO A 118 6.21 2.81 2.27
CA PRO A 118 6.65 3.03 3.64
C PRO A 118 5.46 3.18 4.58
N VAL A 119 5.58 2.63 5.79
CA VAL A 119 4.56 2.77 6.85
C VAL A 119 4.89 3.92 7.79
N PHE A 120 6.18 4.19 8.03
CA PHE A 120 6.66 5.28 8.89
C PHE A 120 8.16 5.60 8.65
N ASP A 121 8.46 6.31 7.58
CA ASP A 121 9.82 6.85 7.29
C ASP A 121 10.94 5.77 7.23
N GLU A 122 10.60 4.50 6.99
CA GLU A 122 11.60 3.44 6.88
C GLU A 122 12.21 3.31 5.48
N VAL A 123 11.64 3.98 4.49
CA VAL A 123 12.21 4.09 3.14
C VAL A 123 12.65 5.52 2.91
N PRO A 124 13.92 5.87 3.21
CA PRO A 124 14.41 7.24 3.02
C PRO A 124 14.30 7.72 1.57
N TYR A 125 14.13 9.02 1.36
CA TYR A 125 13.97 9.60 0.01
C TYR A 125 15.09 9.25 -0.96
N PHE A 126 16.34 9.14 -0.47
CA PHE A 126 17.46 8.76 -1.32
C PHE A 126 17.37 7.29 -1.82
N VAL A 127 16.65 6.42 -1.09
CA VAL A 127 16.37 5.04 -1.55
C VAL A 127 15.32 5.07 -2.63
N LEU A 128 14.25 5.84 -2.47
CA LEU A 128 13.21 6.04 -3.50
C LEU A 128 13.84 6.65 -4.76
N GLU A 129 14.66 7.68 -4.63
CA GLU A 129 15.37 8.30 -5.74
C GLU A 129 16.29 7.30 -6.46
N TYR A 130 17.01 6.49 -5.71
CA TYR A 130 17.83 5.40 -6.27
C TYR A 130 16.99 4.44 -7.11
N LEU A 131 15.84 3.99 -6.59
CA LEU A 131 14.93 3.09 -7.30
C LEU A 131 14.41 3.72 -8.60
N ILE A 132 13.95 4.95 -8.56
CA ILE A 132 13.45 5.69 -9.71
C ILE A 132 14.52 5.84 -10.81
N ASN A 133 15.77 6.08 -10.43
CA ASN A 133 16.85 6.32 -11.39
C ASN A 133 17.43 5.03 -11.97
N ASN A 134 17.41 3.93 -11.23
CA ASN A 134 18.08 2.68 -11.65
C ASN A 134 17.11 1.61 -12.16
N TYR A 135 15.80 1.74 -11.92
CA TYR A 135 14.80 0.76 -12.32
C TYR A 135 13.67 1.36 -13.16
N ASN A 136 13.99 2.35 -13.99
CA ASN A 136 13.04 3.09 -14.84
C ASN A 136 12.37 2.23 -15.93
N ASN A 137 12.84 1.02 -16.19
CA ASN A 137 12.21 0.05 -17.10
C ASN A 137 11.22 -0.89 -16.39
N ASN A 138 11.13 -0.83 -15.07
CA ASN A 138 10.20 -1.60 -14.27
C ASN A 138 9.02 -0.73 -13.86
N PHE A 139 7.88 -1.35 -13.62
CA PHE A 139 6.73 -0.61 -13.13
C PHE A 139 6.93 -0.20 -11.66
N LEU A 140 6.79 1.10 -11.37
CA LEU A 140 6.95 1.67 -10.03
C LEU A 140 5.60 2.14 -9.48
N MET A 141 5.06 1.43 -8.49
CA MET A 141 3.92 1.84 -7.67
C MET A 141 4.41 2.44 -6.36
N LEU A 142 3.95 3.64 -6.04
CA LEU A 142 4.19 4.30 -4.76
C LEU A 142 2.90 4.46 -3.97
N ASP A 143 2.90 3.99 -2.73
CA ASP A 143 1.95 4.38 -1.69
C ASP A 143 2.72 5.20 -0.63
N PRO A 144 2.63 6.54 -0.65
CA PRO A 144 3.55 7.39 0.10
C PRO A 144 3.12 7.64 1.55
N GLN A 145 2.20 6.84 2.10
CA GLN A 145 1.60 7.05 3.43
C GLN A 145 2.63 7.34 4.52
N GLY A 146 3.75 6.60 4.57
CA GLY A 146 4.77 6.74 5.60
C GLY A 146 5.55 8.05 5.51
N TYR A 147 5.61 8.67 4.35
CA TYR A 147 6.28 9.96 4.17
C TYR A 147 5.50 11.13 4.79
N THR A 148 4.19 11.01 4.93
CA THR A 148 3.35 12.06 5.54
C THR A 148 3.21 11.94 7.05
N ARG A 149 3.75 10.87 7.66
CA ARG A 149 3.57 10.55 9.06
C ARG A 149 4.71 11.07 9.93
N THR A 150 4.36 11.68 11.05
CA THR A 150 5.26 12.00 12.16
C THR A 150 4.54 11.67 13.47
N ILE A 151 5.20 11.85 14.61
CA ILE A 151 4.58 11.61 15.93
C ILE A 151 4.51 12.90 16.75
N ASP A 152 3.47 13.04 17.54
CA ASP A 152 3.36 14.05 18.59
C ASP A 152 4.12 13.62 19.88
N THR A 153 4.02 14.41 20.91
CA THR A 153 4.66 14.16 22.22
C THR A 153 4.12 12.91 22.93
N ASN A 154 2.99 12.37 22.51
CA ASN A 154 2.36 11.16 23.06
C ASN A 154 2.55 9.93 22.17
N ASN A 155 3.47 10.00 21.20
CA ASN A 155 3.68 8.98 20.17
C ASN A 155 2.46 8.73 19.27
N LYS A 156 1.46 9.62 19.27
CA LYS A 156 0.35 9.55 18.32
C LYS A 156 0.85 9.94 16.95
N VAL A 157 0.54 9.12 15.95
CA VAL A 157 0.87 9.42 14.56
C VAL A 157 -0.02 10.56 14.08
N ILE A 158 0.61 11.60 13.61
CA ILE A 158 -0.02 12.78 13.01
C ILE A 158 0.54 12.97 11.59
N LEU A 159 -0.21 13.66 10.76
CA LEU A 159 0.20 13.95 9.39
C LEU A 159 0.81 15.35 9.31
N TYR A 160 1.84 15.50 8.46
CA TYR A 160 2.45 16.80 8.18
C TYR A 160 2.52 17.06 6.67
N LYS A 161 2.53 18.33 6.30
CA LYS A 161 2.64 18.75 4.91
C LYS A 161 4.06 18.59 4.41
N ILE A 162 4.18 18.07 3.19
CA ILE A 162 5.45 17.99 2.47
C ILE A 162 5.41 19.06 1.38
N LEU A 163 6.24 20.07 1.56
CA LEU A 163 6.41 21.12 0.55
C LEU A 163 7.32 20.58 -0.56
N ASP A 164 6.82 20.65 -1.79
CA ASP A 164 7.53 20.23 -3.01
C ASP A 164 7.94 18.74 -3.06
N PRO A 165 7.01 17.85 -3.44
CA PRO A 165 7.28 16.41 -3.56
C PRO A 165 8.09 16.07 -4.84
N ILE A 166 9.23 16.70 -5.05
CA ILE A 166 10.09 16.53 -6.23
C ILE A 166 10.50 15.06 -6.47
N PHE A 167 10.45 14.25 -5.41
CA PHE A 167 10.76 12.82 -5.45
C PHE A 167 9.66 11.95 -6.09
N PHE A 168 8.50 12.50 -6.45
CA PHE A 168 7.47 11.76 -7.19
C PHE A 168 7.71 11.69 -8.70
N LYS A 169 8.67 12.43 -9.23
CA LYS A 169 8.97 12.44 -10.66
C LYS A 169 9.34 11.04 -11.16
N LYS A 170 8.77 10.66 -12.31
CA LYS A 170 9.01 9.37 -12.98
C LYS A 170 8.44 8.13 -12.26
N ILE A 171 7.47 8.29 -11.38
CA ILE A 171 6.71 7.16 -10.81
C ILE A 171 5.62 6.79 -11.82
N ASP A 172 5.41 5.47 -12.05
CA ASP A 172 4.35 5.02 -12.96
C ASP A 172 2.98 5.18 -12.33
N ALA A 173 2.82 4.76 -11.08
CA ALA A 173 1.55 4.88 -10.38
C ALA A 173 1.74 5.35 -8.93
N ILE A 174 0.80 6.16 -8.45
CA ILE A 174 0.70 6.58 -7.06
C ILE A 174 -0.69 6.25 -6.52
N LYS A 175 -0.77 5.83 -5.26
CA LYS A 175 -2.03 5.67 -4.54
C LYS A 175 -2.07 6.65 -3.39
N LEU A 176 -3.19 7.37 -3.24
CA LEU A 176 -3.40 8.37 -2.21
C LEU A 176 -4.81 8.26 -1.60
N ASP A 177 -4.93 8.67 -0.35
CA ASP A 177 -6.18 9.01 0.30
C ASP A 177 -6.36 10.54 0.41
N PRO A 178 -7.52 11.06 0.89
CA PRO A 178 -7.75 12.50 1.01
C PRO A 178 -6.75 13.23 1.92
N GLN A 179 -6.31 12.60 2.99
CA GLN A 179 -5.38 13.19 3.94
C GLN A 179 -3.95 13.22 3.38
N GLU A 180 -3.53 12.13 2.75
CA GLU A 180 -2.24 12.04 2.06
C GLU A 180 -2.17 13.06 0.90
N LEU A 181 -3.21 13.14 0.07
CA LEU A 181 -3.29 14.12 -1.01
C LEU A 181 -3.17 15.56 -0.48
N TYR A 182 -3.86 15.87 0.63
CA TYR A 182 -3.76 17.19 1.26
C TYR A 182 -2.33 17.49 1.74
N CYS A 183 -1.62 16.51 2.26
CA CYS A 183 -0.23 16.69 2.70
C CYS A 183 0.70 17.06 1.54
N PHE A 184 0.49 16.52 0.33
CA PHE A 184 1.37 16.76 -0.82
C PHE A 184 0.93 17.92 -1.72
N SER A 185 -0.35 18.29 -1.72
CA SER A 185 -0.89 19.28 -2.69
C SER A 185 -1.58 20.46 -2.03
N GLY A 186 -1.90 20.37 -0.75
CA GLY A 186 -2.71 21.35 -0.04
C GLY A 186 -4.21 21.30 -0.36
N GLY A 187 -4.65 20.38 -1.24
CA GLY A 187 -6.05 20.10 -1.56
C GLY A 187 -6.36 18.61 -1.43
N ASN A 188 -7.63 18.25 -1.38
CA ASN A 188 -8.08 16.86 -1.19
C ASN A 188 -9.18 16.45 -2.19
N ASP A 189 -9.20 17.09 -3.35
CA ASP A 189 -10.16 16.84 -4.43
C ASP A 189 -9.46 16.35 -5.70
N ILE A 190 -10.25 15.99 -6.70
CA ILE A 190 -9.75 15.49 -8.00
C ILE A 190 -8.90 16.54 -8.73
N ASN A 191 -9.17 17.83 -8.56
CA ASN A 191 -8.36 18.89 -9.18
C ASN A 191 -6.96 18.96 -8.55
N ALA A 192 -6.87 18.80 -7.23
CA ALA A 192 -5.60 18.71 -6.52
C ALA A 192 -4.80 17.48 -6.95
N LEU A 193 -5.45 16.31 -7.08
CA LEU A 193 -4.85 15.08 -7.58
C LEU A 193 -4.32 15.26 -9.01
N ARG A 194 -5.10 15.90 -9.88
CA ARG A 194 -4.71 16.20 -11.27
C ARG A 194 -3.46 17.08 -11.33
N LYS A 195 -3.44 18.16 -10.56
CA LYS A 195 -2.26 19.04 -10.47
C LYS A 195 -1.02 18.28 -9.99
N LEU A 196 -1.16 17.48 -8.93
CA LEU A 196 -0.07 16.65 -8.41
C LEU A 196 0.46 15.68 -9.49
N LYS A 197 -0.45 14.98 -10.18
CA LYS A 197 -0.11 14.03 -11.24
C LYS A 197 0.66 14.71 -12.39
N VAL A 198 0.16 15.84 -12.90
CA VAL A 198 0.77 16.55 -14.02
C VAL A 198 2.13 17.13 -13.65
N ASN A 199 2.24 17.78 -12.50
CA ASN A 199 3.48 18.41 -12.05
C ASN A 199 4.62 17.40 -11.83
N ASN A 200 4.28 16.15 -11.52
CA ASN A 200 5.24 15.09 -11.25
C ASN A 200 5.36 14.05 -12.38
N THR A 201 4.65 14.24 -13.50
CA THR A 201 4.66 13.30 -14.66
C THR A 201 4.30 11.87 -14.30
N ILE A 202 3.39 11.69 -13.33
CA ILE A 202 2.87 10.39 -12.91
C ILE A 202 1.91 9.87 -13.97
N LYS A 203 2.04 8.60 -14.38
CA LYS A 203 1.14 8.03 -15.42
C LYS A 203 -0.25 7.77 -14.85
N TYR A 204 -0.33 7.07 -13.72
CA TYR A 204 -1.59 6.67 -13.07
C TYR A 204 -1.66 7.21 -11.65
N ALA A 205 -2.74 7.90 -11.30
CA ALA A 205 -2.98 8.32 -9.93
C ALA A 205 -4.27 7.67 -9.42
N LEU A 206 -4.13 6.77 -8.44
CA LEU A 206 -5.24 6.13 -7.73
C LEU A 206 -5.59 6.97 -6.50
N TYR A 207 -6.87 7.20 -6.29
CA TYR A 207 -7.35 7.99 -5.17
C TYR A 207 -8.59 7.34 -4.57
N SER A 208 -8.52 7.01 -3.29
CA SER A 208 -9.62 6.33 -2.60
C SER A 208 -10.23 7.27 -1.57
N GLU A 209 -11.50 7.61 -1.75
CA GLU A 209 -12.28 8.41 -0.82
C GLU A 209 -13.62 7.75 -0.50
N ASN A 210 -14.00 7.73 0.78
CA ASN A 210 -15.29 7.18 1.22
C ASN A 210 -15.64 5.82 0.59
N GLN A 211 -16.61 5.83 -0.35
CA GLN A 211 -17.12 4.66 -1.06
C GLN A 211 -16.81 4.73 -2.56
N ARG A 212 -15.76 5.43 -2.94
CA ARG A 212 -15.35 5.60 -4.32
C ARG A 212 -13.86 5.49 -4.48
N VAL A 213 -13.45 4.84 -5.55
CA VAL A 213 -12.05 4.84 -5.99
C VAL A 213 -11.99 5.52 -7.35
N HIS A 214 -11.00 6.38 -7.50
CA HIS A 214 -10.73 7.12 -8.71
C HIS A 214 -9.40 6.70 -9.30
N MET A 215 -9.28 6.80 -10.63
CA MET A 215 -8.03 6.70 -11.35
C MET A 215 -7.92 7.85 -12.36
N LEU A 216 -6.82 8.57 -12.31
CA LEU A 216 -6.45 9.52 -13.36
C LEU A 216 -5.44 8.88 -14.29
N ASP A 217 -5.75 8.82 -15.58
CA ASP A 217 -4.88 8.37 -16.66
C ASP A 217 -4.93 9.39 -17.79
N GLN A 218 -3.75 9.91 -18.22
CA GLN A 218 -3.64 10.95 -19.22
C GLN A 218 -4.64 12.11 -18.97
N ASP A 219 -5.61 12.29 -19.89
CA ASP A 219 -6.62 13.33 -19.85
C ASP A 219 -7.99 12.83 -19.37
N LYS A 220 -8.04 11.64 -18.76
CA LYS A 220 -9.29 11.03 -18.34
C LYS A 220 -9.28 10.75 -16.82
N HIS A 221 -10.44 10.98 -16.25
CA HIS A 221 -10.79 10.62 -14.91
C HIS A 221 -11.77 9.47 -14.93
N TYR A 222 -11.39 8.36 -14.33
CA TYR A 222 -12.22 7.16 -14.16
C TYR A 222 -12.59 6.99 -12.71
N TRP A 223 -13.78 6.43 -12.43
CA TRP A 223 -14.15 6.06 -11.07
C TRP A 223 -15.07 4.85 -11.00
N LEU A 224 -15.03 4.20 -9.85
CA LEU A 224 -15.91 3.11 -9.44
C LEU A 224 -16.48 3.42 -8.07
N ASP A 225 -17.78 3.25 -7.92
CA ASP A 225 -18.44 3.33 -6.63
C ASP A 225 -18.33 1.98 -5.91
N ILE A 226 -17.82 1.99 -4.67
CA ILE A 226 -17.76 0.80 -3.83
C ILE A 226 -19.05 0.77 -3.00
N ASN A 227 -19.87 -0.26 -3.19
CA ASN A 227 -21.04 -0.46 -2.35
C ASN A 227 -20.64 -0.53 -0.88
N LYS A 228 -21.42 0.13 -0.02
CA LYS A 228 -21.17 0.13 1.42
C LYS A 228 -21.18 -1.31 1.93
N VAL A 229 -19.99 -1.81 2.28
CA VAL A 229 -19.84 -3.09 2.95
C VAL A 229 -19.72 -2.82 4.44
N ASN A 230 -20.58 -3.45 5.21
CA ASN A 230 -20.49 -3.36 6.66
C ASN A 230 -19.32 -4.25 7.12
N THR A 231 -18.14 -3.66 7.27
CA THR A 231 -16.92 -4.33 7.72
C THR A 231 -16.43 -3.70 9.00
N SER A 232 -15.93 -4.52 9.90
CA SER A 232 -15.27 -4.08 11.14
C SER A 232 -13.81 -3.64 10.93
N ASP A 233 -13.19 -4.09 9.83
CA ASP A 233 -11.78 -3.85 9.55
C ASP A 233 -11.50 -3.57 8.07
N SER A 234 -11.11 -2.33 7.76
CA SER A 234 -10.63 -1.90 6.44
C SER A 234 -9.10 -1.69 6.37
N THR A 235 -8.34 -2.14 7.41
CA THR A 235 -6.88 -2.01 7.44
C THR A 235 -6.26 -2.73 6.25
N GLY A 236 -5.27 -2.12 5.58
CA GLY A 236 -4.60 -2.70 4.41
C GLY A 236 -5.40 -2.65 3.10
N ALA A 237 -6.59 -1.99 3.06
CA ALA A 237 -7.35 -1.84 1.81
C ALA A 237 -6.54 -1.08 0.74
N GLY A 238 -5.76 -0.06 1.13
CA GLY A 238 -4.84 0.65 0.24
C GLY A 238 -3.75 -0.25 -0.33
N ASP A 239 -3.13 -1.07 0.52
CA ASP A 239 -2.11 -2.03 0.11
C ASP A 239 -2.67 -3.06 -0.87
N ILE A 240 -3.89 -3.58 -0.59
CA ILE A 240 -4.61 -4.51 -1.46
C ILE A 240 -4.86 -3.86 -2.82
N LEU A 241 -5.36 -2.61 -2.86
CA LEU A 241 -5.58 -1.84 -4.08
C LEU A 241 -4.30 -1.71 -4.89
N SER A 242 -3.22 -1.23 -4.27
CA SER A 242 -1.93 -0.98 -4.90
C SER A 242 -1.33 -2.26 -5.47
N SER A 243 -1.38 -3.36 -4.72
CA SER A 243 -0.81 -4.64 -5.15
C SER A 243 -1.60 -5.27 -6.29
N ALA A 244 -2.93 -5.33 -6.18
CA ALA A 244 -3.79 -5.91 -7.21
C ALA A 244 -3.71 -5.11 -8.52
N PHE A 245 -3.75 -3.77 -8.46
CA PHE A 245 -3.54 -2.90 -9.61
C PHE A 245 -2.19 -3.18 -10.29
N THR A 246 -1.11 -3.21 -9.50
CA THR A 246 0.25 -3.41 -10.00
C THR A 246 0.38 -4.77 -10.70
N CYS A 247 -0.10 -5.84 -10.07
CA CYS A 247 -0.04 -7.18 -10.63
C CYS A 247 -0.82 -7.29 -11.95
N ALA A 248 -2.05 -6.79 -11.97
CA ALA A 248 -2.89 -6.83 -13.16
C ALA A 248 -2.29 -5.97 -14.29
N PHE A 249 -1.78 -4.78 -13.98
CA PHE A 249 -1.15 -3.92 -14.99
C PHE A 249 0.12 -4.54 -15.59
N ILE A 250 0.99 -5.11 -14.76
CA ILE A 250 2.22 -5.75 -15.28
C ILE A 250 1.87 -6.90 -16.22
N LYS A 251 0.83 -7.67 -15.89
CA LYS A 251 0.42 -8.84 -16.66
C LYS A 251 -0.29 -8.49 -17.97
N GLU A 252 -1.27 -7.60 -17.91
CA GLU A 252 -2.20 -7.35 -19.03
C GLU A 252 -1.91 -6.05 -19.79
N ARG A 253 -1.17 -5.11 -19.20
CA ARG A 253 -0.87 -3.78 -19.76
C ARG A 253 -2.12 -2.95 -20.08
N ASP A 254 -3.24 -3.27 -19.47
CA ASP A 254 -4.51 -2.55 -19.58
C ASP A 254 -4.78 -1.80 -18.25
N PRO A 255 -4.74 -0.45 -18.23
CA PRO A 255 -4.96 0.32 -17.02
C PRO A 255 -6.40 0.22 -16.49
N LEU A 256 -7.40 0.06 -17.36
CA LEU A 256 -8.79 -0.05 -16.93
C LEU A 256 -9.06 -1.42 -16.29
N TRP A 257 -8.48 -2.47 -16.87
CA TRP A 257 -8.52 -3.79 -16.25
C TRP A 257 -7.80 -3.79 -14.91
N ALA A 258 -6.60 -3.21 -14.85
CA ALA A 258 -5.83 -3.09 -13.60
C ALA A 258 -6.60 -2.31 -12.52
N PHE A 259 -7.25 -1.21 -12.91
CA PHE A 259 -8.09 -0.41 -12.01
C PHE A 259 -9.27 -1.23 -11.48
N SER A 260 -10.00 -1.87 -12.38
CA SER A 260 -11.12 -2.76 -12.03
C SER A 260 -10.68 -3.89 -11.11
N PHE A 261 -9.51 -4.46 -11.36
CA PHE A 261 -8.93 -5.53 -10.57
C PHE A 261 -8.53 -5.07 -9.17
N GLY A 262 -7.90 -3.91 -9.05
CA GLY A 262 -7.57 -3.29 -7.78
C GLY A 262 -8.80 -3.06 -6.90
N VAL A 263 -9.85 -2.44 -7.47
CA VAL A 263 -11.13 -2.22 -6.77
C VAL A 263 -11.81 -3.56 -6.45
N GLY A 264 -11.77 -4.51 -7.37
CA GLY A 264 -12.31 -5.87 -7.19
C GLY A 264 -11.68 -6.60 -6.02
N ALA A 265 -10.35 -6.49 -5.85
CA ALA A 265 -9.63 -7.08 -4.73
C ALA A 265 -10.04 -6.46 -3.38
N VAL A 266 -10.18 -5.13 -3.33
CA VAL A 266 -10.67 -4.42 -2.14
C VAL A 266 -12.09 -4.89 -1.80
N MET A 267 -13.01 -4.90 -2.77
CA MET A 267 -14.39 -5.33 -2.55
C MET A 267 -14.47 -6.78 -2.07
N ALA A 268 -13.71 -7.69 -2.69
CA ALA A 268 -13.64 -9.08 -2.29
C ALA A 268 -13.13 -9.23 -0.85
N SER A 269 -12.06 -8.50 -0.49
CA SER A 269 -11.51 -8.48 0.86
C SER A 269 -12.52 -8.02 1.91
N LEU A 270 -13.20 -6.89 1.68
CA LEU A 270 -14.20 -6.35 2.61
C LEU A 270 -15.40 -7.29 2.79
N LYS A 271 -15.78 -8.04 1.75
CA LYS A 271 -16.88 -9.03 1.81
C LYS A 271 -16.55 -10.26 2.65
N THR A 272 -15.28 -10.58 2.91
CA THR A 272 -14.90 -11.76 3.71
C THR A 272 -15.37 -11.68 5.16
N LYS A 273 -15.59 -10.47 5.70
CA LYS A 273 -15.88 -10.18 7.12
C LYS A 273 -14.80 -10.69 8.09
N LYS A 274 -13.61 -11.00 7.57
CA LYS A 274 -12.44 -11.38 8.37
C LYS A 274 -11.60 -10.15 8.69
N ASN A 275 -10.68 -10.27 9.65
CA ASN A 275 -9.80 -9.20 10.09
C ASN A 275 -8.34 -9.48 9.72
N GLY A 276 -7.54 -8.42 9.68
CA GLY A 276 -6.10 -8.51 9.41
C GLY A 276 -5.82 -9.21 8.08
N ILE A 277 -4.77 -10.00 8.05
CA ILE A 277 -4.32 -10.73 6.85
C ILE A 277 -5.25 -11.88 6.40
N GLU A 278 -6.13 -12.35 7.29
CA GLU A 278 -7.08 -13.42 6.95
C GLU A 278 -8.16 -12.99 5.95
N LYS A 279 -8.34 -11.66 5.76
CA LYS A 279 -9.29 -11.12 4.78
C LYS A 279 -8.81 -11.15 3.33
N ILE A 280 -7.57 -11.56 3.07
CA ILE A 280 -7.06 -11.66 1.71
C ILE A 280 -7.91 -12.66 0.93
N PRO A 281 -8.59 -12.22 -0.15
CA PRO A 281 -9.48 -13.07 -0.92
C PRO A 281 -8.67 -13.94 -1.89
N GLN A 282 -9.23 -15.10 -2.24
CA GLN A 282 -8.68 -15.90 -3.32
C GLN A 282 -8.83 -15.20 -4.67
N ASN A 283 -7.90 -15.45 -5.60
CA ASN A 283 -7.86 -14.80 -6.91
C ASN A 283 -9.19 -14.90 -7.67
N LYS A 284 -9.88 -16.06 -7.60
CA LYS A 284 -11.18 -16.26 -8.23
C LYS A 284 -12.20 -15.18 -7.84
N PHE A 285 -12.30 -14.85 -6.54
CA PHE A 285 -13.24 -13.82 -6.08
C PHE A 285 -12.81 -12.43 -6.49
N ILE A 286 -11.50 -12.19 -6.63
CA ILE A 286 -10.98 -10.93 -7.18
C ILE A 286 -11.40 -10.79 -8.63
N GLU A 287 -11.18 -11.81 -9.46
CA GLU A 287 -11.54 -11.83 -10.89
C GLU A 287 -13.04 -11.64 -11.13
N GLU A 288 -13.89 -12.31 -10.34
CA GLU A 288 -15.35 -12.14 -10.40
C GLU A 288 -15.76 -10.69 -10.13
N ASN A 289 -15.24 -10.07 -9.06
CA ASN A 289 -15.54 -8.67 -8.76
C ASN A 289 -14.93 -7.72 -9.80
N ALA A 290 -13.72 -7.99 -10.29
CA ALA A 290 -13.07 -7.20 -11.32
C ALA A 290 -13.86 -7.19 -12.63
N SER A 291 -14.29 -8.37 -13.11
CA SER A 291 -15.08 -8.50 -14.33
C SER A 291 -16.42 -7.76 -14.23
N TYR A 292 -17.05 -7.80 -13.06
CA TYR A 292 -18.26 -7.03 -12.80
C TYR A 292 -17.97 -5.51 -12.82
N ASN A 293 -16.96 -5.08 -12.09
CA ASN A 293 -16.59 -3.67 -11.98
C ASN A 293 -16.15 -3.06 -13.31
N TYR A 294 -15.49 -3.83 -14.18
CA TYR A 294 -15.01 -3.35 -15.48
C TYR A 294 -16.11 -2.72 -16.31
N ASN A 295 -17.30 -3.32 -16.29
CA ASN A 295 -18.49 -2.83 -16.99
C ASN A 295 -19.17 -1.65 -16.31
N LEU A 296 -18.77 -1.31 -15.07
CA LEU A 296 -19.35 -0.21 -14.28
C LEU A 296 -18.42 1.00 -14.18
N ILE A 297 -17.25 0.96 -14.82
CA ILE A 297 -16.31 2.07 -14.83
C ILE A 297 -17.00 3.28 -15.47
N LYS A 298 -17.07 4.36 -14.71
CA LYS A 298 -17.53 5.67 -15.18
C LYS A 298 -16.31 6.51 -15.53
N TYR A 299 -16.45 7.42 -16.47
CA TYR A 299 -15.36 8.30 -16.84
C TYR A 299 -15.85 9.68 -17.33
N GLU A 300 -14.95 10.64 -17.26
CA GLU A 300 -15.07 11.95 -17.87
C GLU A 300 -13.71 12.38 -18.44
N SER A 301 -13.71 13.26 -19.44
CA SER A 301 -12.50 13.89 -19.99
C SER A 301 -12.32 15.27 -19.37
N PHE A 302 -11.09 15.71 -19.19
CA PHE A 302 -10.77 17.03 -18.61
C PHE A 302 -10.64 18.10 -19.68
#